data_48e1f5b9b5dbc4af1983f6224743b852
#
_entry.id   48e1f5b9b5dbc4af1983f6224743b852
#
_cell.length_a   1.000
_cell.length_b   1.000
_cell.length_c   1.000
_cell.angle_alpha   90.00
_cell.angle_beta   90.00
_cell.angle_gamma   90.00
#
_symmetry.space_group_name_H-M   'P 1'
#
loop_
_entity.id
_entity.type
_entity.pdbx_description
1 polymer ?
#
loop_
_entity_poly.entity_id
_entity_poly.type
_entity_poly.pdbx_seq_one_letter_code
_entity_poly.pdbx_strand_id
1 'polypeptide(L)'
;MTTTAPHDVAVRPANADRLFLGSCMALIATSTAFAAVGASMLAIKNQFVLTNAQVGWIGGAALWGFTVSMVVFGPFVDALGMRSLLRLAFIAHFAGTLTMMFAQGFTSLFLGALVIAMGNGLVEAACNPLVAAIYPDDKTVKLNHFHVWFPGGTVLGGLAAYALDASGLTDWRLKLALILIPTVLYGIIFLGQEWPETERVRAGHTTGEMWRSTLLNPLFLLLLGCMAITGSLELGPNRWVPAVLQAGGIAGILVLVYINGLMALLRWRAGDVVHRVRPTGVLFVCSVLAGLGLVALSYAETTVAAFAAATVFALGVCYFWPTMLGLVAERNVRGGALALALMGGMGMAAPGLVTSPAMGRIADRYAHERLPVDETVQVLRGAATEFPALAATARGKQGDDLRAAAAAAQGVIASYDRGGVLPEGATANALRAVESSGGDSPLAARARAVLGPADNFGGRMSFRWIAPFAAIVAVVFAALFVSDRRRAGARVERQPAPAIA
;
A
#
# COMPACT_ATOMS: atom_id res chain seq x y z
N MET A 1 -7.93 50.02 23.15
CA MET A 1 -6.66 49.30 23.32
C MET A 1 -6.99 47.82 23.47
N THR A 2 -7.03 47.11 22.37
CA THR A 2 -7.18 45.68 22.36
C THR A 2 -5.76 45.08 22.34
N THR A 3 -5.33 44.61 23.49
CA THR A 3 -4.08 43.84 23.64
C THR A 3 -4.23 42.53 22.84
N THR A 4 -3.60 42.46 21.68
CA THR A 4 -3.33 41.21 21.00
C THR A 4 -2.45 40.38 21.95
N ALA A 5 -3.01 39.28 22.48
CA ALA A 5 -2.22 38.30 23.21
C ALA A 5 -1.06 37.83 22.33
N PRO A 6 0.15 37.65 22.86
CA PRO A 6 1.27 37.13 22.10
C PRO A 6 0.87 35.74 21.57
N HIS A 7 1.08 35.52 20.28
CA HIS A 7 1.06 34.16 19.73
C HIS A 7 2.07 33.36 20.53
N ASP A 8 1.58 32.47 21.41
CA ASP A 8 2.42 31.48 22.07
C ASP A 8 3.12 30.69 20.95
N VAL A 9 4.42 30.95 20.82
CA VAL A 9 5.29 30.14 19.96
C VAL A 9 5.13 28.72 20.46
N ALA A 10 4.59 27.83 19.64
CA ALA A 10 4.33 26.46 20.00
C ALA A 10 5.65 25.81 20.44
N VAL A 11 5.90 25.76 21.75
CA VAL A 11 7.14 25.21 22.30
C VAL A 11 7.12 23.71 22.04
N ARG A 12 8.12 23.26 21.29
CA ARG A 12 8.35 21.82 21.02
C ARG A 12 8.51 21.09 22.36
N PRO A 13 7.78 19.99 22.61
CA PRO A 13 7.91 19.22 23.85
C PRO A 13 9.34 18.74 24.08
N ALA A 14 9.81 18.73 25.32
CA ALA A 14 11.17 18.30 25.67
C ALA A 14 11.46 16.85 25.24
N ASN A 15 10.43 16.00 25.18
CA ASN A 15 10.51 14.60 24.77
C ASN A 15 10.12 14.35 23.29
N ALA A 16 10.06 15.40 22.46
CA ALA A 16 9.61 15.30 21.05
C ALA A 16 10.41 14.27 20.24
N ASP A 17 11.75 14.23 20.41
CA ASP A 17 12.59 13.27 19.68
C ASP A 17 12.29 11.82 20.08
N ARG A 18 11.96 11.58 21.34
CA ARG A 18 11.58 10.25 21.82
C ARG A 18 10.20 9.84 21.32
N LEU A 19 9.25 10.77 21.29
CA LEU A 19 7.93 10.53 20.70
C LEU A 19 8.06 10.27 19.18
N PHE A 20 8.91 11.02 18.48
CA PHE A 20 9.17 10.80 17.05
C PHE A 20 9.81 9.43 16.79
N LEU A 21 10.82 9.04 17.57
CA LEU A 21 11.45 7.73 17.48
C LEU A 21 10.45 6.59 17.71
N GLY A 22 9.61 6.72 18.76
CA GLY A 22 8.54 5.76 19.02
C GLY A 22 7.54 5.64 17.86
N SER A 23 7.18 6.77 17.25
CA SER A 23 6.33 6.81 16.06
C SER A 23 6.98 6.09 14.88
N CYS A 24 8.28 6.31 14.63
CA CYS A 24 9.03 5.61 13.60
C CYS A 24 9.06 4.09 13.84
N MET A 25 9.30 3.66 15.08
CA MET A 25 9.27 2.23 15.45
C MET A 25 7.88 1.62 15.29
N ALA A 26 6.80 2.35 15.61
CA ALA A 26 5.43 1.90 15.39
C ALA A 26 5.13 1.74 13.88
N LEU A 27 5.65 2.62 13.05
CA LEU A 27 5.52 2.50 11.59
C LEU A 27 6.35 1.36 11.01
N ILE A 28 7.54 1.07 11.59
CA ILE A 28 8.32 -0.13 11.26
C ILE A 28 7.53 -1.41 11.63
N ALA A 29 6.82 -1.44 12.77
CA ALA A 29 5.96 -2.58 13.11
C ALA A 29 4.87 -2.78 12.07
N THR A 30 4.21 -1.69 11.66
CA THR A 30 3.20 -1.69 10.58
C THR A 30 3.77 -2.25 9.27
N SER A 31 4.90 -1.75 8.81
CA SER A 31 5.49 -2.16 7.53
C SER A 31 6.08 -3.57 7.58
N THR A 32 6.67 -3.97 8.71
CA THR A 32 7.12 -5.35 8.95
C THR A 32 5.95 -6.32 8.92
N ALA A 33 4.78 -5.93 9.44
CA ALA A 33 3.57 -6.77 9.36
C ALA A 33 3.15 -7.04 7.91
N PHE A 34 3.17 -6.03 7.03
CA PHE A 34 2.91 -6.24 5.60
C PHE A 34 3.92 -7.20 4.97
N ALA A 35 5.22 -7.04 5.26
CA ALA A 35 6.28 -7.87 4.70
C ALA A 35 6.20 -9.32 5.23
N ALA A 36 6.08 -9.50 6.54
CA ALA A 36 6.10 -10.81 7.20
C ALA A 36 4.86 -11.65 6.85
N VAL A 37 3.67 -11.06 6.86
CA VAL A 37 2.43 -11.75 6.45
C VAL A 37 2.53 -12.15 4.97
N GLY A 38 2.99 -11.25 4.10
CA GLY A 38 3.19 -11.55 2.68
C GLY A 38 4.17 -12.70 2.46
N ALA A 39 5.34 -12.67 3.11
CA ALA A 39 6.37 -13.71 3.02
C ALA A 39 5.94 -15.07 3.60
N SER A 40 4.96 -15.07 4.51
CA SER A 40 4.44 -16.29 5.16
C SER A 40 3.28 -16.93 4.39
N MET A 41 2.64 -16.20 3.47
CA MET A 41 1.32 -16.57 2.94
C MET A 41 1.31 -17.91 2.18
N LEU A 42 2.36 -18.21 1.43
CA LEU A 42 2.45 -19.49 0.69
C LEU A 42 2.57 -20.68 1.66
N ALA A 43 3.42 -20.57 2.68
CA ALA A 43 3.59 -21.61 3.69
C ALA A 43 2.29 -21.81 4.51
N ILE A 44 1.63 -20.72 4.90
CA ILE A 44 0.32 -20.75 5.57
C ILE A 44 -0.72 -21.43 4.69
N LYS A 45 -0.81 -21.04 3.41
CA LYS A 45 -1.74 -21.65 2.44
C LYS A 45 -1.56 -23.17 2.37
N ASN A 46 -0.33 -23.62 2.27
CA ASN A 46 0.00 -25.04 2.13
C ASN A 46 -0.30 -25.81 3.42
N GLN A 47 0.08 -25.26 4.58
CA GLN A 47 -0.11 -25.92 5.87
C GLN A 47 -1.61 -26.11 6.21
N PHE A 48 -2.43 -25.08 5.99
CA PHE A 48 -3.86 -25.10 6.34
C PHE A 48 -4.76 -25.44 5.16
N VAL A 49 -4.18 -25.82 4.03
CA VAL A 49 -4.92 -26.22 2.82
C VAL A 49 -5.95 -25.16 2.40
N LEU A 50 -5.52 -23.89 2.41
CA LEU A 50 -6.42 -22.76 2.12
C LEU A 50 -6.71 -22.63 0.62
N THR A 51 -7.93 -22.24 0.30
CA THR A 51 -8.30 -21.83 -1.05
C THR A 51 -7.66 -20.47 -1.40
N ASN A 52 -7.53 -20.14 -2.68
CA ASN A 52 -7.05 -18.83 -3.12
C ASN A 52 -7.95 -17.69 -2.61
N ALA A 53 -9.26 -17.92 -2.53
CA ALA A 53 -10.21 -16.96 -1.97
C ALA A 53 -9.91 -16.69 -0.48
N GLN A 54 -9.65 -17.71 0.32
CA GLN A 54 -9.29 -17.56 1.73
C GLN A 54 -7.97 -16.81 1.91
N VAL A 55 -6.94 -17.10 1.10
CA VAL A 55 -5.69 -16.35 1.05
C VAL A 55 -5.95 -14.88 0.69
N GLY A 56 -6.82 -14.63 -0.29
CA GLY A 56 -7.25 -13.30 -0.69
C GLY A 56 -7.93 -12.53 0.45
N TRP A 57 -8.77 -13.19 1.25
CA TRP A 57 -9.40 -12.59 2.43
C TRP A 57 -8.38 -12.20 3.51
N ILE A 58 -7.41 -13.08 3.82
CA ILE A 58 -6.34 -12.80 4.80
C ILE A 58 -5.49 -11.62 4.31
N GLY A 59 -5.05 -11.64 3.05
CA GLY A 59 -4.26 -10.55 2.47
C GLY A 59 -5.04 -9.24 2.31
N GLY A 60 -6.35 -9.33 2.01
CA GLY A 60 -7.25 -8.17 1.91
C GLY A 60 -7.48 -7.50 3.25
N ALA A 61 -7.53 -8.26 4.34
CA ALA A 61 -7.71 -7.72 5.69
C ALA A 61 -6.69 -6.63 6.02
N ALA A 62 -5.45 -6.73 5.48
CA ALA A 62 -4.41 -5.74 5.66
C ALA A 62 -4.78 -4.33 5.16
N LEU A 63 -5.64 -4.23 4.15
CA LEU A 63 -6.06 -2.93 3.58
C LEU A 63 -7.31 -2.37 4.24
N TRP A 64 -8.38 -3.16 4.22
CA TRP A 64 -9.65 -2.65 4.72
C TRP A 64 -9.72 -2.63 6.25
N GLY A 65 -9.03 -3.54 6.97
CA GLY A 65 -8.85 -3.42 8.43
C GLY A 65 -8.14 -2.14 8.83
N PHE A 66 -7.08 -1.79 8.09
CA PHE A 66 -6.38 -0.51 8.24
C PHE A 66 -7.33 0.69 8.02
N THR A 67 -8.08 0.69 6.90
CA THR A 67 -9.03 1.75 6.57
C THR A 67 -10.12 1.90 7.62
N VAL A 68 -10.75 0.78 8.03
CA VAL A 68 -11.80 0.77 9.05
C VAL A 68 -11.29 1.36 10.35
N SER A 69 -10.10 0.95 10.80
CA SER A 69 -9.50 1.47 12.03
C SER A 69 -9.26 2.98 11.97
N MET A 70 -8.71 3.50 10.85
CA MET A 70 -8.51 4.94 10.69
C MET A 70 -9.82 5.73 10.70
N VAL A 71 -10.81 5.27 9.94
CA VAL A 71 -12.10 5.96 9.80
C VAL A 71 -12.88 5.92 11.12
N VAL A 72 -12.84 4.80 11.84
CA VAL A 72 -13.54 4.64 13.11
C VAL A 72 -12.87 5.44 14.23
N PHE A 73 -11.54 5.33 14.38
CA PHE A 73 -10.83 5.95 15.50
C PHE A 73 -10.33 7.36 15.24
N GLY A 74 -10.19 7.78 13.97
CA GLY A 74 -9.76 9.13 13.62
C GLY A 74 -10.57 10.25 14.27
N PRO A 75 -11.92 10.19 14.27
CA PRO A 75 -12.76 11.18 14.96
C PRO A 75 -12.54 11.27 16.46
N PHE A 76 -12.07 10.18 17.07
CA PHE A 76 -11.93 10.04 18.52
C PHE A 76 -10.51 10.24 19.03
N VAL A 77 -9.54 10.56 18.15
CA VAL A 77 -8.14 10.78 18.56
C VAL A 77 -8.02 11.83 19.68
N ASP A 78 -8.77 12.92 19.57
CA ASP A 78 -8.74 13.99 20.57
C ASP A 78 -9.44 13.59 21.87
N ALA A 79 -10.49 12.78 21.82
CA ALA A 79 -11.26 12.34 22.98
C ALA A 79 -10.56 11.20 23.75
N LEU A 80 -10.00 10.23 23.03
CA LEU A 80 -9.30 9.08 23.61
C LEU A 80 -7.84 9.38 23.93
N GLY A 81 -7.26 10.37 23.25
CA GLY A 81 -5.86 10.73 23.30
C GLY A 81 -4.97 9.79 22.47
N MET A 82 -3.95 10.37 21.83
CA MET A 82 -2.98 9.63 21.01
C MET A 82 -2.28 8.50 21.78
N ARG A 83 -2.03 8.71 23.09
CA ARG A 83 -1.46 7.69 23.98
C ARG A 83 -2.31 6.43 24.05
N SER A 84 -3.62 6.57 24.21
CA SER A 84 -4.55 5.44 24.35
C SER A 84 -4.65 4.66 23.05
N LEU A 85 -4.69 5.36 21.90
CA LEU A 85 -4.73 4.73 20.59
C LEU A 85 -3.46 3.95 20.28
N LEU A 86 -2.27 4.47 20.65
CA LEU A 86 -1.01 3.75 20.45
C LEU A 86 -0.83 2.57 21.41
N ARG A 87 -1.43 2.63 22.61
CA ARG A 87 -1.53 1.45 23.48
C ARG A 87 -2.44 0.39 22.88
N LEU A 88 -3.57 0.80 22.29
CA LEU A 88 -4.47 -0.12 21.61
C LEU A 88 -3.79 -0.72 20.35
N ALA A 89 -3.02 0.08 19.60
CA ALA A 89 -2.21 -0.40 18.50
C ALA A 89 -1.17 -1.43 18.94
N PHE A 90 -0.50 -1.19 20.06
CA PHE A 90 0.44 -2.16 20.66
C PHE A 90 -0.24 -3.48 20.98
N ILE A 91 -1.38 -3.44 21.66
CA ILE A 91 -2.15 -4.64 22.00
C ILE A 91 -2.60 -5.36 20.72
N ALA A 92 -3.08 -4.62 19.71
CA ALA A 92 -3.53 -5.19 18.45
C ALA A 92 -2.38 -5.85 17.67
N HIS A 93 -1.22 -5.21 17.55
CA HIS A 93 -0.05 -5.81 16.91
C HIS A 93 0.40 -7.06 17.64
N PHE A 94 0.51 -6.99 18.97
CA PHE A 94 0.98 -8.10 19.79
C PHE A 94 -0.01 -9.29 19.77
N ALA A 95 -1.28 -9.04 20.13
CA ALA A 95 -2.31 -10.07 20.19
C ALA A 95 -2.64 -10.65 18.79
N GLY A 96 -2.75 -9.77 17.77
CA GLY A 96 -3.02 -10.22 16.40
C GLY A 96 -1.90 -11.10 15.84
N THR A 97 -0.64 -10.74 16.11
CA THR A 97 0.53 -11.55 15.70
C THR A 97 0.50 -12.92 16.40
N LEU A 98 0.27 -12.96 17.72
CA LEU A 98 0.15 -14.23 18.44
C LEU A 98 -1.03 -15.06 17.93
N THR A 99 -2.18 -14.43 17.66
CA THR A 99 -3.36 -15.12 17.11
C THR A 99 -3.03 -15.78 15.77
N MET A 100 -2.28 -15.11 14.89
CA MET A 100 -1.81 -15.74 13.65
C MET A 100 -0.79 -16.85 13.91
N MET A 101 0.21 -16.63 14.77
CA MET A 101 1.25 -17.63 15.05
C MET A 101 0.68 -18.94 15.62
N PHE A 102 -0.35 -18.85 16.45
CA PHE A 102 -1.02 -20.00 17.07
C PHE A 102 -2.34 -20.38 16.37
N ALA A 103 -2.52 -19.96 15.12
CA ALA A 103 -3.73 -20.24 14.37
C ALA A 103 -3.98 -21.74 14.17
N GLN A 104 -5.26 -22.13 14.24
CA GLN A 104 -5.73 -23.51 14.02
C GLN A 104 -6.43 -23.67 12.64
N GLY A 105 -6.60 -22.60 11.88
CA GLY A 105 -7.24 -22.61 10.57
C GLY A 105 -7.56 -21.22 10.04
N PHE A 106 -8.37 -21.16 8.97
CA PHE A 106 -8.70 -19.92 8.27
C PHE A 106 -9.21 -18.81 9.19
N THR A 107 -10.19 -19.11 10.05
CA THR A 107 -10.84 -18.07 10.88
C THR A 107 -9.85 -17.38 11.81
N SER A 108 -8.99 -18.14 12.50
CA SER A 108 -7.98 -17.55 13.40
C SER A 108 -6.88 -16.80 12.64
N LEU A 109 -6.47 -17.27 11.45
CA LEU A 109 -5.55 -16.56 10.57
C LEU A 109 -6.14 -15.22 10.11
N PHE A 110 -7.41 -15.26 9.66
CA PHE A 110 -8.12 -14.06 9.20
C PHE A 110 -8.32 -13.04 10.33
N LEU A 111 -8.78 -13.49 11.51
CA LEU A 111 -8.97 -12.60 12.66
C LEU A 111 -7.64 -12.00 13.14
N GLY A 112 -6.58 -12.80 13.19
CA GLY A 112 -5.25 -12.31 13.55
C GLY A 112 -4.73 -11.26 12.57
N ALA A 113 -4.87 -11.51 11.27
CA ALA A 113 -4.49 -10.56 10.22
C ALA A 113 -5.32 -9.25 10.30
N LEU A 114 -6.64 -9.38 10.55
CA LEU A 114 -7.53 -8.23 10.73
C LEU A 114 -7.12 -7.38 11.95
N VAL A 115 -6.85 -8.03 13.08
CA VAL A 115 -6.44 -7.32 14.31
C VAL A 115 -5.09 -6.61 14.11
N ILE A 116 -4.11 -7.25 13.46
CA ILE A 116 -2.85 -6.58 13.07
C ILE A 116 -3.13 -5.36 12.19
N ALA A 117 -4.00 -5.51 11.20
CA ALA A 117 -4.34 -4.41 10.27
C ALA A 117 -5.04 -3.25 10.97
N MET A 118 -5.89 -3.54 11.96
CA MET A 118 -6.48 -2.49 12.81
C MET A 118 -5.40 -1.78 13.63
N GLY A 119 -4.41 -2.52 14.15
CA GLY A 119 -3.23 -1.94 14.82
C GLY A 119 -2.46 -0.99 13.90
N ASN A 120 -2.24 -1.40 12.65
CA ASN A 120 -1.58 -0.57 11.63
C ASN A 120 -2.34 0.76 11.40
N GLY A 121 -3.66 0.72 11.27
CA GLY A 121 -4.49 1.92 11.10
C GLY A 121 -4.50 2.83 12.34
N LEU A 122 -4.47 2.26 13.54
CA LEU A 122 -4.35 3.01 14.80
C LEU A 122 -3.01 3.74 14.91
N VAL A 123 -1.91 3.12 14.47
CA VAL A 123 -0.58 3.77 14.39
C VAL A 123 -0.67 5.01 13.52
N GLU A 124 -1.21 4.89 12.32
CA GLU A 124 -1.32 6.03 11.40
C GLU A 124 -2.28 7.10 11.92
N ALA A 125 -3.42 6.71 12.50
CA ALA A 125 -4.41 7.64 13.05
C ALA A 125 -3.84 8.48 14.20
N ALA A 126 -2.92 7.92 14.99
CA ALA A 126 -2.33 8.60 16.14
C ALA A 126 -0.98 9.27 15.83
N CYS A 127 -0.08 8.61 15.07
CA CYS A 127 1.26 9.13 14.81
C CYS A 127 1.27 10.32 13.84
N ASN A 128 0.38 10.35 12.83
CA ASN A 128 0.33 11.50 11.91
C ASN A 128 0.00 12.82 12.63
N PRO A 129 -1.07 12.91 13.44
CA PRO A 129 -1.32 14.12 14.22
C PRO A 129 -0.27 14.37 15.32
N LEU A 130 0.33 13.31 15.88
CA LEU A 130 1.43 13.45 16.83
C LEU A 130 2.65 14.12 16.21
N VAL A 131 3.10 13.64 15.04
CA VAL A 131 4.24 14.23 14.32
C VAL A 131 3.94 15.67 13.91
N ALA A 132 2.73 15.95 13.44
CA ALA A 132 2.32 17.32 13.14
C ALA A 132 2.31 18.24 14.37
N ALA A 133 1.90 17.72 15.53
CA ALA A 133 1.84 18.48 16.79
C ALA A 133 3.20 18.78 17.40
N ILE A 134 4.18 17.86 17.28
CA ILE A 134 5.54 18.06 17.83
C ILE A 134 6.48 18.82 16.89
N TYR A 135 6.11 18.96 15.59
CA TYR A 135 6.86 19.74 14.60
C TYR A 135 5.94 20.70 13.82
N PRO A 136 5.36 21.71 14.48
CA PRO A 136 4.35 22.58 13.88
C PRO A 136 4.87 23.40 12.70
N ASP A 137 6.16 23.78 12.68
CA ASP A 137 6.77 24.63 11.67
C ASP A 137 7.28 23.86 10.44
N ASP A 138 7.40 22.52 10.55
CA ASP A 138 8.01 21.68 9.50
C ASP A 138 7.27 20.36 9.27
N LYS A 139 5.94 20.41 9.32
CA LYS A 139 5.04 19.24 9.31
C LYS A 139 5.28 18.34 8.11
N THR A 140 5.27 18.92 6.90
CA THR A 140 5.41 18.15 5.66
C THR A 140 6.74 17.41 5.59
N VAL A 141 7.85 18.05 5.97
CA VAL A 141 9.18 17.41 5.98
C VAL A 141 9.25 16.30 7.03
N LYS A 142 8.75 16.57 8.24
CA LYS A 142 8.77 15.60 9.34
C LYS A 142 7.85 14.40 9.11
N LEU A 143 6.69 14.61 8.49
CA LEU A 143 5.85 13.51 8.02
C LEU A 143 6.54 12.68 6.92
N ASN A 144 7.28 13.31 6.01
CA ASN A 144 8.11 12.56 5.06
C ASN A 144 9.20 11.75 5.76
N HIS A 145 9.91 12.30 6.74
CA HIS A 145 10.91 11.58 7.52
C HIS A 145 10.29 10.43 8.35
N PHE A 146 9.12 10.62 8.92
CA PHE A 146 8.36 9.56 9.58
C PHE A 146 8.03 8.44 8.60
N HIS A 147 7.50 8.77 7.43
CA HIS A 147 7.10 7.81 6.41
C HIS A 147 8.28 7.19 5.60
N VAL A 148 9.54 7.55 5.87
CA VAL A 148 10.72 6.76 5.43
C VAL A 148 10.59 5.31 5.85
N TRP A 149 10.07 5.10 7.06
CA TRP A 149 10.07 3.79 7.72
C TRP A 149 8.97 2.85 7.23
N PHE A 150 8.02 3.33 6.41
CA PHE A 150 7.08 2.42 5.76
C PHE A 150 7.78 1.62 4.63
N PRO A 151 8.32 2.23 3.58
CA PRO A 151 9.08 1.48 2.57
C PRO A 151 10.37 0.89 3.14
N GLY A 152 11.08 1.61 4.02
CA GLY A 152 12.29 1.12 4.68
C GLY A 152 12.03 -0.11 5.55
N GLY A 153 10.98 -0.10 6.37
CA GLY A 153 10.60 -1.23 7.19
C GLY A 153 10.09 -2.43 6.38
N THR A 154 9.44 -2.18 5.24
CA THR A 154 9.06 -3.26 4.30
C THR A 154 10.29 -3.95 3.74
N VAL A 155 11.33 -3.20 3.35
CA VAL A 155 12.62 -3.76 2.90
C VAL A 155 13.30 -4.54 4.04
N LEU A 156 13.40 -3.95 5.24
CA LEU A 156 14.02 -4.61 6.40
C LEU A 156 13.28 -5.89 6.79
N GLY A 157 11.95 -5.85 6.87
CA GLY A 157 11.12 -7.01 7.18
C GLY A 157 11.23 -8.12 6.12
N GLY A 158 11.24 -7.73 4.84
CA GLY A 158 11.42 -8.67 3.74
C GLY A 158 12.80 -9.33 3.73
N LEU A 159 13.86 -8.55 3.94
CA LEU A 159 15.23 -9.08 4.06
C LEU A 159 15.41 -9.98 5.29
N ALA A 160 14.81 -9.62 6.43
CA ALA A 160 14.84 -10.46 7.62
C ALA A 160 14.09 -11.79 7.39
N ALA A 161 12.93 -11.77 6.73
CA ALA A 161 12.21 -12.99 6.37
C ALA A 161 13.00 -13.86 5.40
N TYR A 162 13.67 -13.26 4.41
CA TYR A 162 14.56 -13.97 3.51
C TYR A 162 15.78 -14.59 4.23
N ALA A 163 16.40 -13.85 5.16
CA ALA A 163 17.53 -14.33 5.94
C ALA A 163 17.16 -15.55 6.81
N LEU A 164 15.95 -15.58 7.37
CA LEU A 164 15.42 -16.76 8.08
C LEU A 164 15.35 -17.97 7.13
N ASP A 165 14.77 -17.82 5.95
CA ASP A 165 14.69 -18.91 4.97
C ASP A 165 16.08 -19.39 4.54
N ALA A 166 17.00 -18.47 4.24
CA ALA A 166 18.39 -18.77 3.84
C ALA A 166 19.20 -19.48 4.96
N SER A 167 18.83 -19.24 6.22
CA SER A 167 19.42 -19.92 7.39
C SER A 167 18.79 -21.27 7.71
N GLY A 168 17.84 -21.75 6.91
CA GLY A 168 17.10 -22.99 7.14
C GLY A 168 15.96 -22.88 8.18
N LEU A 169 15.71 -21.67 8.70
CA LEU A 169 14.62 -21.39 9.65
C LEU A 169 13.33 -21.07 8.87
N THR A 170 12.77 -22.05 8.18
CA THR A 170 11.65 -21.89 7.23
C THR A 170 10.26 -21.84 7.86
N ASP A 171 10.15 -21.99 9.20
CA ASP A 171 8.85 -21.87 9.87
C ASP A 171 8.31 -20.44 9.71
N TRP A 172 7.15 -20.32 9.05
CA TRP A 172 6.48 -19.06 8.81
C TRP A 172 6.11 -18.28 10.09
N ARG A 173 6.00 -18.98 11.25
CA ARG A 173 5.75 -18.35 12.55
C ARG A 173 6.90 -17.46 12.96
N LEU A 174 8.15 -17.84 12.65
CA LEU A 174 9.34 -17.03 12.93
C LEU A 174 9.32 -15.73 12.11
N LYS A 175 8.83 -15.79 10.86
CA LYS A 175 8.65 -14.57 10.06
C LYS A 175 7.61 -13.64 10.67
N LEU A 176 6.50 -14.15 11.17
CA LEU A 176 5.51 -13.35 11.89
C LEU A 176 6.06 -12.80 13.21
N ALA A 177 6.90 -13.54 13.92
CA ALA A 177 7.52 -13.07 15.16
C ALA A 177 8.39 -11.81 14.95
N LEU A 178 8.90 -11.55 13.73
CA LEU A 178 9.62 -10.31 13.40
C LEU A 178 8.79 -9.07 13.69
N ILE A 179 7.46 -9.14 13.63
CA ILE A 179 6.54 -8.02 13.93
C ILE A 179 6.66 -7.63 15.41
N LEU A 180 6.89 -8.61 16.29
CA LEU A 180 6.94 -8.36 17.74
C LEU A 180 8.14 -7.51 18.13
N ILE A 181 9.26 -7.56 17.38
CA ILE A 181 10.47 -6.80 17.70
C ILE A 181 10.20 -5.29 17.72
N PRO A 182 9.81 -4.65 16.60
CA PRO A 182 9.49 -3.23 16.61
C PRO A 182 8.25 -2.91 17.45
N THR A 183 7.31 -3.86 17.61
CA THR A 183 6.14 -3.69 18.49
C THR A 183 6.56 -3.49 19.94
N VAL A 184 7.39 -4.36 20.49
CA VAL A 184 7.89 -4.24 21.86
C VAL A 184 8.74 -2.96 22.02
N LEU A 185 9.58 -2.65 21.02
CA LEU A 185 10.43 -1.46 21.05
C LEU A 185 9.60 -0.16 21.15
N TYR A 186 8.58 0.04 20.29
CA TYR A 186 7.78 1.25 20.41
C TYR A 186 6.95 1.27 21.70
N GLY A 187 6.49 0.11 22.16
CA GLY A 187 5.83 0.01 23.46
C GLY A 187 6.70 0.53 24.60
N ILE A 188 7.97 0.10 24.65
CA ILE A 188 8.95 0.56 25.65
C ILE A 188 9.27 2.05 25.50
N ILE A 189 9.48 2.53 24.26
CA ILE A 189 9.82 3.94 23.98
C ILE A 189 8.70 4.86 24.45
N PHE A 190 7.45 4.47 24.29
CA PHE A 190 6.28 5.26 24.71
C PHE A 190 5.96 5.19 26.21
N LEU A 191 6.61 4.30 26.98
CA LEU A 191 6.39 4.23 28.42
C LEU A 191 6.84 5.51 29.12
N GLY A 192 5.99 6.01 30.00
CA GLY A 192 6.30 7.18 30.84
C GLY A 192 6.39 8.51 30.08
N GLN A 193 6.05 8.57 28.78
CA GLN A 193 6.11 9.82 28.04
C GLN A 193 4.93 10.74 28.36
N GLU A 194 5.20 12.03 28.35
CA GLU A 194 4.18 13.08 28.29
C GLU A 194 3.73 13.26 26.84
N TRP A 195 2.42 13.44 26.66
CA TRP A 195 1.81 13.49 25.34
C TRP A 195 1.24 14.89 25.09
N PRO A 196 1.59 15.51 23.95
CA PRO A 196 1.01 16.78 23.60
C PRO A 196 -0.46 16.61 23.22
N GLU A 197 -1.22 17.68 23.38
CA GLU A 197 -2.52 17.79 22.72
C GLU A 197 -2.35 17.88 21.22
N THR A 198 -3.38 17.46 20.48
CA THR A 198 -3.38 17.69 19.03
C THR A 198 -3.41 19.19 18.72
N GLU A 199 -2.91 19.57 17.58
CA GLU A 199 -2.82 20.98 17.18
C GLU A 199 -4.20 21.65 17.17
N ARG A 200 -5.26 20.91 16.79
CA ARG A 200 -6.64 21.40 16.80
C ARG A 200 -7.09 21.79 18.22
N VAL A 201 -6.86 20.92 19.19
CA VAL A 201 -7.24 21.16 20.60
C VAL A 201 -6.47 22.33 21.16
N ARG A 202 -5.16 22.39 20.93
CA ARG A 202 -4.29 23.49 21.34
C ARG A 202 -4.71 24.83 20.74
N ALA A 203 -5.21 24.82 19.50
CA ALA A 203 -5.74 26.01 18.82
C ALA A 203 -7.15 26.40 19.30
N GLY A 204 -7.76 25.65 20.24
CA GLY A 204 -9.08 25.95 20.79
C GLY A 204 -10.25 25.64 19.85
N HIS A 205 -10.02 24.88 18.78
CA HIS A 205 -11.11 24.54 17.84
C HIS A 205 -12.01 23.44 18.37
N THR A 206 -13.32 23.66 18.22
CA THR A 206 -14.36 22.75 18.70
C THR A 206 -14.50 21.50 17.82
N THR A 207 -15.11 20.44 18.37
CA THR A 207 -15.42 19.23 17.60
C THR A 207 -16.39 19.52 16.42
N GLY A 208 -17.33 20.45 16.61
CA GLY A 208 -18.23 20.87 15.51
C GLY A 208 -17.48 21.54 14.37
N GLU A 209 -16.51 22.40 14.67
CA GLU A 209 -15.63 23.01 13.65
C GLU A 209 -14.77 21.96 12.96
N MET A 210 -14.28 20.94 13.67
CA MET A 210 -13.54 19.82 13.11
C MET A 210 -14.34 19.10 12.03
N TRP A 211 -15.57 18.70 12.34
CA TRP A 211 -16.44 18.03 11.38
C TRP A 211 -16.78 18.92 10.19
N ARG A 212 -17.13 20.18 10.45
CA ARG A 212 -17.48 21.14 9.39
C ARG A 212 -16.30 21.44 8.47
N SER A 213 -15.11 21.69 9.01
CA SER A 213 -13.91 21.98 8.24
C SER A 213 -13.39 20.78 7.45
N THR A 214 -13.80 19.57 7.83
CA THR A 214 -13.43 18.34 7.15
C THR A 214 -14.44 17.95 6.10
N LEU A 215 -15.76 17.86 6.47
CA LEU A 215 -16.77 17.33 5.55
C LEU A 215 -17.35 18.39 4.61
N LEU A 216 -17.30 19.67 4.96
CA LEU A 216 -17.88 20.78 4.16
C LEU A 216 -16.82 21.70 3.54
N ASN A 217 -15.54 21.43 3.73
CA ASN A 217 -14.45 22.24 3.13
C ASN A 217 -14.15 21.74 1.71
N PRO A 218 -14.46 22.54 0.66
CA PRO A 218 -14.23 22.11 -0.72
C PRO A 218 -12.76 21.78 -1.02
N LEU A 219 -11.83 22.53 -0.43
CA LEU A 219 -10.39 22.24 -0.61
C LEU A 219 -10.00 20.90 0.02
N PHE A 220 -10.53 20.59 1.22
CA PHE A 220 -10.27 19.31 1.85
C PHE A 220 -10.86 18.16 1.01
N LEU A 221 -12.09 18.28 0.55
CA LEU A 221 -12.73 17.27 -0.30
C LEU A 221 -11.98 17.06 -1.63
N LEU A 222 -11.48 18.14 -2.24
CA LEU A 222 -10.61 18.05 -3.41
C LEU A 222 -9.31 17.28 -3.10
N LEU A 223 -8.64 17.61 -1.98
CA LEU A 223 -7.43 16.92 -1.55
C LEU A 223 -7.70 15.46 -1.16
N LEU A 224 -8.87 15.16 -0.60
CA LEU A 224 -9.29 13.79 -0.31
C LEU A 224 -9.47 12.97 -1.60
N GLY A 225 -10.07 13.56 -2.64
CA GLY A 225 -10.14 12.97 -3.98
C GLY A 225 -8.74 12.77 -4.60
N CYS A 226 -7.86 13.77 -4.46
CA CYS A 226 -6.46 13.62 -4.89
C CYS A 226 -5.74 12.49 -4.13
N MET A 227 -6.01 12.33 -2.82
CA MET A 227 -5.43 11.24 -2.02
C MET A 227 -5.90 9.86 -2.51
N ALA A 228 -7.17 9.73 -2.89
CA ALA A 228 -7.67 8.49 -3.50
C ALA A 228 -6.88 8.14 -4.77
N ILE A 229 -6.61 9.13 -5.62
CA ILE A 229 -5.87 8.92 -6.87
C ILE A 229 -4.38 8.67 -6.60
N THR A 230 -3.72 9.50 -5.77
CA THR A 230 -2.29 9.33 -5.47
C THR A 230 -1.99 8.03 -4.73
N GLY A 231 -2.83 7.63 -3.76
CA GLY A 231 -2.74 6.32 -3.11
C GLY A 231 -2.92 5.17 -4.11
N SER A 232 -3.84 5.32 -5.07
CA SER A 232 -4.06 4.36 -6.15
C SER A 232 -2.86 4.25 -7.09
N LEU A 233 -2.24 5.37 -7.45
CA LEU A 233 -1.04 5.40 -8.31
C LEU A 233 0.20 4.81 -7.61
N GLU A 234 0.31 4.94 -6.29
CA GLU A 234 1.42 4.40 -5.49
C GLU A 234 1.20 2.92 -5.16
N LEU A 235 0.12 2.60 -4.43
CA LEU A 235 -0.07 1.29 -3.81
C LEU A 235 -0.63 0.23 -4.76
N GLY A 236 -1.45 0.63 -5.74
CA GLY A 236 -1.97 -0.29 -6.76
C GLY A 236 -0.83 -0.96 -7.53
N PRO A 237 -0.05 -0.20 -8.33
CA PRO A 237 1.05 -0.75 -9.11
C PRO A 237 2.12 -1.43 -8.28
N ASN A 238 2.49 -0.90 -7.10
CA ASN A 238 3.48 -1.52 -6.22
C ASN A 238 3.14 -2.99 -5.86
N ARG A 239 1.86 -3.32 -5.74
CA ARG A 239 1.43 -4.69 -5.47
C ARG A 239 1.52 -5.60 -6.69
N TRP A 240 1.37 -5.03 -7.89
CA TRP A 240 1.33 -5.78 -9.14
C TRP A 240 2.70 -5.94 -9.81
N VAL A 241 3.64 -5.01 -9.56
CA VAL A 241 5.00 -5.02 -10.15
C VAL A 241 5.69 -6.38 -10.02
N PRO A 242 5.73 -7.05 -8.83
CA PRO A 242 6.42 -8.33 -8.74
C PRO A 242 5.81 -9.40 -9.65
N ALA A 243 4.50 -9.55 -9.62
CA ALA A 243 3.81 -10.59 -10.39
C ALA A 243 3.89 -10.33 -11.90
N VAL A 244 3.67 -9.08 -12.32
CA VAL A 244 3.69 -8.68 -13.74
C VAL A 244 5.08 -8.90 -14.34
N LEU A 245 6.13 -8.43 -13.66
CA LEU A 245 7.49 -8.57 -14.19
C LEU A 245 7.98 -10.02 -14.11
N GLN A 246 7.61 -10.76 -13.05
CA GLN A 246 7.93 -12.20 -12.94
C GLN A 246 7.31 -13.03 -14.06
N ALA A 247 6.07 -12.72 -14.46
CA ALA A 247 5.43 -13.37 -15.62
C ALA A 247 6.18 -13.10 -16.93
N GLY A 248 6.92 -11.98 -17.02
CA GLY A 248 7.82 -11.65 -18.12
C GLY A 248 9.26 -12.17 -17.96
N GLY A 249 9.53 -13.01 -16.96
CA GLY A 249 10.88 -13.54 -16.70
C GLY A 249 11.86 -12.57 -16.03
N ILE A 250 11.37 -11.41 -15.54
CA ILE A 250 12.17 -10.42 -14.83
C ILE A 250 11.98 -10.65 -13.31
N ALA A 251 13.06 -10.56 -12.52
CA ALA A 251 12.99 -10.70 -11.06
C ALA A 251 12.21 -9.56 -10.40
N GLY A 252 10.87 -9.59 -10.52
CA GLY A 252 9.97 -8.52 -10.13
C GLY A 252 10.05 -8.14 -8.65
N ILE A 253 10.38 -9.10 -7.78
CA ILE A 253 10.60 -8.83 -6.34
C ILE A 253 11.80 -7.90 -6.11
N LEU A 254 12.88 -8.05 -6.89
CA LEU A 254 14.05 -7.17 -6.77
C LEU A 254 13.71 -5.75 -7.23
N VAL A 255 12.87 -5.62 -8.25
CA VAL A 255 12.38 -4.31 -8.71
C VAL A 255 11.52 -3.65 -7.63
N LEU A 256 10.66 -4.39 -6.95
CA LEU A 256 9.86 -3.87 -5.82
C LEU A 256 10.76 -3.42 -4.65
N VAL A 257 11.76 -4.22 -4.27
CA VAL A 257 12.74 -3.86 -3.23
C VAL A 257 13.50 -2.60 -3.63
N TYR A 258 13.91 -2.49 -4.88
CA TYR A 258 14.57 -1.30 -5.42
C TYR A 258 13.67 -0.05 -5.34
N ILE A 259 12.39 -0.15 -5.78
CA ILE A 259 11.41 0.95 -5.67
C ILE A 259 11.29 1.41 -4.22
N ASN A 260 11.05 0.49 -3.28
CA ASN A 260 10.88 0.83 -1.87
C ASN A 260 12.16 1.39 -1.24
N GLY A 261 13.33 0.85 -1.58
CA GLY A 261 14.61 1.37 -1.12
C GLY A 261 14.86 2.80 -1.61
N LEU A 262 14.58 3.07 -2.90
CA LEU A 262 14.71 4.40 -3.47
C LEU A 262 13.69 5.39 -2.86
N MET A 263 12.45 4.95 -2.63
CA MET A 263 11.44 5.77 -1.93
C MET A 263 11.90 6.15 -0.52
N ALA A 264 12.46 5.22 0.25
CA ALA A 264 12.98 5.49 1.59
C ALA A 264 14.12 6.53 1.55
N LEU A 265 15.06 6.36 0.63
CA LEU A 265 16.19 7.29 0.45
C LEU A 265 15.74 8.70 0.07
N LEU A 266 14.77 8.80 -0.85
CA LEU A 266 14.23 10.08 -1.30
C LEU A 266 13.43 10.78 -0.19
N ARG A 267 12.60 10.05 0.56
CA ARG A 267 11.88 10.61 1.71
C ARG A 267 12.82 11.12 2.80
N TRP A 268 13.97 10.50 2.98
CA TRP A 268 15.02 11.00 3.89
C TRP A 268 15.55 12.38 3.47
N ARG A 269 15.58 12.66 2.15
CA ARG A 269 16.01 13.95 1.58
C ARG A 269 14.86 14.93 1.35
N ALA A 270 13.68 14.67 1.96
CA ALA A 270 12.46 15.49 1.73
C ALA A 270 12.65 16.98 2.05
N GLY A 271 13.43 17.32 3.09
CA GLY A 271 13.68 18.72 3.46
C GLY A 271 14.25 19.54 2.32
N ASP A 272 15.28 19.03 1.63
CA ASP A 272 15.93 19.70 0.50
C ASP A 272 14.96 19.99 -0.65
N VAL A 273 13.99 19.10 -0.86
CA VAL A 273 13.03 19.18 -1.97
C VAL A 273 11.83 20.05 -1.61
N VAL A 274 11.21 19.78 -0.45
CA VAL A 274 9.97 20.46 -0.01
C VAL A 274 10.19 21.94 0.24
N HIS A 275 11.32 22.32 0.87
CA HIS A 275 11.63 23.73 1.13
C HIS A 275 11.89 24.54 -0.15
N ARG A 276 12.49 23.90 -1.18
CA ARG A 276 12.79 24.58 -2.46
C ARG A 276 11.57 24.70 -3.37
N VAL A 277 10.76 23.62 -3.45
CA VAL A 277 9.70 23.50 -4.48
C VAL A 277 8.30 23.73 -3.90
N ARG A 278 8.13 23.74 -2.58
CA ARG A 278 6.86 23.74 -1.84
C ARG A 278 6.06 22.42 -2.00
N PRO A 279 5.19 22.05 -1.04
CA PRO A 279 4.46 20.79 -1.09
C PRO A 279 3.64 20.57 -2.36
N THR A 280 2.92 21.61 -2.84
CA THR A 280 2.09 21.51 -4.05
C THR A 280 2.91 21.36 -5.33
N GLY A 281 4.09 21.97 -5.39
CA GLY A 281 5.01 21.81 -6.51
C GLY A 281 5.66 20.42 -6.52
N VAL A 282 6.00 19.88 -5.35
CA VAL A 282 6.50 18.50 -5.21
C VAL A 282 5.45 17.52 -5.71
N LEU A 283 4.18 17.66 -5.27
CA LEU A 283 3.09 16.79 -5.71
C LEU A 283 2.82 16.89 -7.20
N PHE A 284 2.96 18.09 -7.80
CA PHE A 284 2.84 18.27 -9.26
C PHE A 284 3.92 17.48 -10.01
N VAL A 285 5.20 17.67 -9.66
CA VAL A 285 6.31 16.96 -10.30
C VAL A 285 6.18 15.45 -10.12
N CYS A 286 5.85 15.01 -8.90
CA CYS A 286 5.60 13.62 -8.58
C CYS A 286 4.48 13.02 -9.43
N SER A 287 3.38 13.75 -9.64
CA SER A 287 2.26 13.28 -10.47
C SER A 287 2.70 13.06 -11.92
N VAL A 288 3.46 13.97 -12.49
CA VAL A 288 3.98 13.83 -13.86
C VAL A 288 4.92 12.61 -13.95
N LEU A 289 5.88 12.49 -13.03
CA LEU A 289 6.83 11.37 -13.02
C LEU A 289 6.15 10.03 -12.76
N ALA A 290 5.14 9.97 -11.89
CA ALA A 290 4.37 8.74 -11.64
C ALA A 290 3.67 8.25 -12.92
N GLY A 291 3.02 9.15 -13.64
CA GLY A 291 2.39 8.83 -14.93
C GLY A 291 3.40 8.33 -15.96
N LEU A 292 4.51 9.04 -16.12
CA LEU A 292 5.59 8.65 -17.03
C LEU A 292 6.21 7.30 -16.62
N GLY A 293 6.44 7.09 -15.32
CA GLY A 293 6.97 5.83 -14.79
C GLY A 293 6.04 4.64 -15.03
N LEU A 294 4.71 4.80 -14.85
CA LEU A 294 3.72 3.77 -15.16
C LEU A 294 3.66 3.45 -16.65
N VAL A 295 3.70 4.47 -17.51
CA VAL A 295 3.81 4.27 -18.96
C VAL A 295 5.09 3.51 -19.29
N ALA A 296 6.25 3.94 -18.75
CA ALA A 296 7.52 3.27 -18.98
C ALA A 296 7.51 1.81 -18.51
N LEU A 297 6.96 1.52 -17.29
CA LEU A 297 6.79 0.14 -16.80
C LEU A 297 5.91 -0.70 -17.72
N SER A 298 4.91 -0.10 -18.38
CA SER A 298 4.03 -0.80 -19.32
C SER A 298 4.74 -1.26 -20.61
N TYR A 299 5.91 -0.73 -20.90
CA TYR A 299 6.76 -1.12 -22.05
C TYR A 299 8.03 -1.86 -21.63
N ALA A 300 8.25 -2.10 -20.34
CA ALA A 300 9.48 -2.73 -19.85
C ALA A 300 9.48 -4.24 -20.16
N GLU A 301 10.31 -4.64 -21.12
CA GLU A 301 10.47 -6.03 -21.57
C GLU A 301 11.82 -6.64 -21.19
N THR A 302 12.75 -5.82 -20.73
CA THR A 302 14.06 -6.25 -20.27
C THR A 302 14.30 -5.81 -18.81
N THR A 303 15.20 -6.51 -18.12
CA THR A 303 15.57 -6.15 -16.75
C THR A 303 16.05 -4.70 -16.63
N VAL A 304 16.88 -4.25 -17.58
CA VAL A 304 17.41 -2.87 -17.58
C VAL A 304 16.27 -1.85 -17.75
N ALA A 305 15.36 -2.09 -18.71
CA ALA A 305 14.19 -1.23 -18.92
C ALA A 305 13.27 -1.21 -17.70
N ALA A 306 13.08 -2.36 -17.04
CA ALA A 306 12.27 -2.45 -15.82
C ALA A 306 12.85 -1.62 -14.67
N PHE A 307 14.17 -1.68 -14.40
CA PHE A 307 14.81 -0.86 -13.38
C PHE A 307 14.83 0.63 -13.74
N ALA A 308 15.06 0.98 -15.00
CA ALA A 308 14.99 2.37 -15.46
C ALA A 308 13.58 2.95 -15.29
N ALA A 309 12.54 2.22 -15.71
CA ALA A 309 11.14 2.61 -15.54
C ALA A 309 10.76 2.69 -14.06
N ALA A 310 11.20 1.73 -13.24
CA ALA A 310 11.01 1.70 -11.80
C ALA A 310 11.65 2.90 -11.09
N THR A 311 12.79 3.39 -11.58
CA THR A 311 13.43 4.62 -11.08
C THR A 311 12.51 5.83 -11.28
N VAL A 312 11.99 6.02 -12.50
CA VAL A 312 11.07 7.12 -12.81
C VAL A 312 9.78 7.00 -11.99
N PHE A 313 9.24 5.80 -11.87
CA PHE A 313 8.07 5.53 -11.06
C PHE A 313 8.30 5.84 -9.57
N ALA A 314 9.41 5.36 -8.99
CA ALA A 314 9.75 5.61 -7.59
C ALA A 314 9.94 7.10 -7.29
N LEU A 315 10.62 7.85 -8.19
CA LEU A 315 10.71 9.31 -8.10
C LEU A 315 9.33 9.98 -8.13
N GLY A 316 8.41 9.41 -8.90
CA GLY A 316 7.04 9.90 -9.02
C GLY A 316 6.18 9.67 -7.78
N VAL A 317 6.31 8.53 -7.11
CA VAL A 317 5.39 8.17 -6.02
C VAL A 317 5.97 8.44 -4.62
N CYS A 318 7.29 8.62 -4.49
CA CYS A 318 7.96 8.66 -3.19
C CYS A 318 7.40 9.70 -2.21
N TYR A 319 6.94 10.83 -2.67
CA TYR A 319 6.45 11.91 -1.81
C TYR A 319 4.91 12.01 -1.72
N PHE A 320 4.15 11.17 -2.43
CA PHE A 320 2.68 11.30 -2.46
C PHE A 320 2.07 11.23 -1.05
N TRP A 321 2.19 10.12 -0.39
CA TRP A 321 1.51 9.88 0.88
C TRP A 321 1.88 10.93 1.94
N PRO A 322 3.16 11.09 2.34
CA PRO A 322 3.51 11.99 3.43
C PRO A 322 3.29 13.47 3.10
N THR A 323 3.51 13.87 1.83
CA THR A 323 3.31 15.27 1.43
C THR A 323 1.84 15.64 1.35
N MET A 324 0.95 14.71 0.97
CA MET A 324 -0.50 14.90 1.03
C MET A 324 -0.99 15.09 2.46
N LEU A 325 -0.51 14.26 3.39
CA LEU A 325 -0.82 14.41 4.82
C LEU A 325 -0.29 15.73 5.36
N GLY A 326 0.96 16.09 5.03
CA GLY A 326 1.58 17.35 5.41
C GLY A 326 0.81 18.57 4.91
N LEU A 327 0.43 18.56 3.63
CA LEU A 327 -0.36 19.62 3.01
C LEU A 327 -1.72 19.83 3.70
N VAL A 328 -2.39 18.74 4.10
CA VAL A 328 -3.66 18.83 4.85
C VAL A 328 -3.41 19.29 6.29
N ALA A 329 -2.36 18.80 6.97
CA ALA A 329 -2.00 19.26 8.29
C ALA A 329 -1.68 20.76 8.35
N GLU A 330 -1.06 21.31 7.29
CA GLU A 330 -0.76 22.75 7.18
C GLU A 330 -1.99 23.60 6.84
N ARG A 331 -2.90 23.09 6.00
CA ARG A 331 -4.01 23.89 5.46
C ARG A 331 -5.34 23.72 6.18
N ASN A 332 -5.51 22.63 6.92
CA ASN A 332 -6.75 22.31 7.62
C ASN A 332 -6.51 21.96 9.09
N VAL A 333 -5.89 22.87 9.84
CA VAL A 333 -5.63 22.70 11.28
C VAL A 333 -6.92 22.42 12.06
N ARG A 334 -8.06 23.06 11.69
CA ARG A 334 -9.38 22.82 12.29
C ARG A 334 -9.86 21.38 12.13
N GLY A 335 -9.52 20.73 11.01
CA GLY A 335 -9.85 19.33 10.75
C GLY A 335 -9.06 18.34 11.61
N GLY A 336 -7.89 18.74 12.11
CA GLY A 336 -7.08 18.00 13.07
C GLY A 336 -6.85 16.54 12.68
N ALA A 337 -6.93 15.67 13.68
CA ALA A 337 -6.72 14.23 13.51
C ALA A 337 -7.77 13.57 12.58
N LEU A 338 -9.03 14.05 12.57
CA LEU A 338 -10.06 13.53 11.67
C LEU A 338 -9.67 13.70 10.20
N ALA A 339 -9.19 14.90 9.83
CA ALA A 339 -8.78 15.15 8.45
C ALA A 339 -7.63 14.23 8.02
N LEU A 340 -6.61 14.06 8.86
CA LEU A 340 -5.48 13.16 8.57
C LEU A 340 -5.91 11.69 8.50
N ALA A 341 -6.79 11.26 9.39
CA ALA A 341 -7.32 9.90 9.39
C ALA A 341 -8.17 9.59 8.14
N LEU A 342 -9.02 10.52 7.71
CA LEU A 342 -9.79 10.36 6.47
C LEU A 342 -8.88 10.36 5.24
N MET A 343 -7.83 11.18 5.21
CA MET A 343 -6.82 11.14 4.14
C MET A 343 -6.17 9.75 4.06
N GLY A 344 -5.62 9.25 5.16
CA GLY A 344 -4.99 7.93 5.18
C GLY A 344 -5.97 6.79 4.89
N GLY A 345 -7.18 6.85 5.47
CA GLY A 345 -8.26 5.89 5.20
C GLY A 345 -8.63 5.84 3.72
N MET A 346 -8.78 7.00 3.06
CA MET A 346 -9.06 7.09 1.63
C MET A 346 -7.89 6.58 0.79
N GLY A 347 -6.66 6.92 1.18
CA GLY A 347 -5.44 6.47 0.53
C GLY A 347 -5.26 4.95 0.54
N MET A 348 -5.84 4.24 1.52
CA MET A 348 -5.86 2.77 1.57
C MET A 348 -7.12 2.16 0.95
N ALA A 349 -8.28 2.78 1.14
CA ALA A 349 -9.56 2.29 0.61
C ALA A 349 -9.57 2.28 -0.93
N ALA A 350 -9.14 3.37 -1.56
CA ALA A 350 -9.19 3.51 -3.01
C ALA A 350 -8.33 2.45 -3.74
N PRO A 351 -7.03 2.24 -3.40
CA PRO A 351 -6.26 1.17 -4.01
C PRO A 351 -6.80 -0.23 -3.68
N GLY A 352 -7.31 -0.45 -2.46
CA GLY A 352 -7.80 -1.75 -2.02
C GLY A 352 -9.13 -2.17 -2.64
N LEU A 353 -10.10 -1.28 -2.67
CA LEU A 353 -11.48 -1.58 -3.09
C LEU A 353 -11.75 -1.29 -4.57
N VAL A 354 -11.00 -0.37 -5.17
CA VAL A 354 -11.26 0.08 -6.54
C VAL A 354 -10.11 -0.28 -7.48
N THR A 355 -8.90 0.23 -7.18
CA THR A 355 -7.79 0.18 -8.14
C THR A 355 -7.25 -1.23 -8.35
N SER A 356 -6.97 -1.99 -7.28
CA SER A 356 -6.44 -3.35 -7.42
C SER A 356 -7.43 -4.30 -8.12
N PRO A 357 -8.74 -4.31 -7.80
CA PRO A 357 -9.72 -5.09 -8.56
C PRO A 357 -9.87 -4.63 -10.02
N ALA A 358 -9.80 -3.31 -10.28
CA ALA A 358 -9.86 -2.79 -11.64
C ALA A 358 -8.63 -3.21 -12.47
N MET A 359 -7.42 -3.10 -11.88
CA MET A 359 -6.18 -3.57 -12.52
C MET A 359 -6.25 -5.06 -12.83
N GLY A 360 -6.80 -5.88 -11.92
CA GLY A 360 -7.00 -7.31 -12.15
C GLY A 360 -7.89 -7.57 -13.35
N ARG A 361 -9.07 -6.94 -13.41
CA ARG A 361 -9.98 -7.11 -14.56
C ARG A 361 -9.36 -6.66 -15.87
N ILE A 362 -8.63 -5.54 -15.87
CA ILE A 362 -7.91 -5.06 -17.06
C ILE A 362 -6.85 -6.07 -17.46
N ALA A 363 -6.06 -6.57 -16.52
CA ALA A 363 -5.02 -7.55 -16.78
C ALA A 363 -5.61 -8.85 -17.35
N ASP A 364 -6.67 -9.39 -16.75
CA ASP A 364 -7.33 -10.62 -17.21
C ASP A 364 -7.91 -10.46 -18.62
N ARG A 365 -8.54 -9.33 -18.93
CA ARG A 365 -9.07 -9.05 -20.27
C ARG A 365 -7.97 -9.03 -21.33
N TYR A 366 -6.91 -8.24 -21.11
CA TYR A 366 -5.82 -8.14 -22.08
C TYR A 366 -4.95 -9.39 -22.14
N ALA A 367 -4.83 -10.14 -21.05
CA ALA A 367 -4.21 -11.46 -21.06
C ALA A 367 -5.02 -12.43 -21.96
N HIS A 368 -6.35 -12.42 -21.81
CA HIS A 368 -7.23 -13.25 -22.63
C HIS A 368 -7.09 -12.95 -24.13
N GLU A 369 -7.05 -11.67 -24.52
CA GLU A 369 -6.86 -11.24 -25.93
C GLU A 369 -5.52 -11.71 -26.50
N ARG A 370 -4.54 -12.05 -25.66
CA ARG A 370 -3.18 -12.49 -26.05
C ARG A 370 -2.97 -13.99 -25.98
N LEU A 371 -3.93 -14.77 -25.50
CA LEU A 371 -3.80 -16.22 -25.46
C LEU A 371 -3.77 -16.78 -26.88
N PRO A 372 -2.76 -17.59 -27.25
CA PRO A 372 -2.75 -18.31 -28.53
C PRO A 372 -3.82 -19.41 -28.49
N VAL A 373 -4.89 -19.25 -29.30
CA VAL A 373 -6.11 -20.09 -29.21
C VAL A 373 -5.77 -21.56 -29.39
N ASP A 374 -5.02 -21.91 -30.45
CA ASP A 374 -4.73 -23.30 -30.78
C ASP A 374 -3.92 -24.01 -29.68
N GLU A 375 -2.87 -23.36 -29.18
CA GLU A 375 -2.04 -23.94 -28.12
C GLU A 375 -2.83 -24.04 -26.81
N THR A 376 -3.65 -23.03 -26.48
CA THR A 376 -4.54 -23.04 -25.30
C THR A 376 -5.51 -24.20 -25.34
N VAL A 377 -6.17 -24.42 -26.51
CA VAL A 377 -7.09 -25.53 -26.72
C VAL A 377 -6.37 -26.87 -26.57
N GLN A 378 -5.16 -27.00 -27.16
CA GLN A 378 -4.37 -28.26 -27.05
C GLN A 378 -4.00 -28.55 -25.59
N VAL A 379 -3.54 -27.55 -24.81
CA VAL A 379 -3.18 -27.72 -23.39
C VAL A 379 -4.40 -28.12 -22.56
N LEU A 380 -5.55 -27.46 -22.78
CA LEU A 380 -6.76 -27.76 -22.03
C LEU A 380 -7.37 -29.12 -22.41
N ARG A 381 -7.34 -29.52 -23.69
CA ARG A 381 -7.74 -30.87 -24.12
C ARG A 381 -6.84 -31.96 -23.52
N GLY A 382 -5.53 -31.73 -23.51
CA GLY A 382 -4.58 -32.61 -22.82
C GLY A 382 -4.88 -32.77 -21.35
N ALA A 383 -5.11 -31.66 -20.62
CA ALA A 383 -5.44 -31.69 -19.21
C ALA A 383 -6.80 -32.40 -18.94
N ALA A 384 -7.79 -32.16 -19.77
CA ALA A 384 -9.10 -32.81 -19.66
C ALA A 384 -9.01 -34.33 -19.81
N THR A 385 -8.04 -34.83 -20.58
CA THR A 385 -7.85 -36.25 -20.89
C THR A 385 -6.89 -36.94 -19.91
N GLU A 386 -5.75 -36.31 -19.60
CA GLU A 386 -4.66 -36.95 -18.85
C GLU A 386 -4.83 -36.78 -17.32
N PHE A 387 -5.33 -35.65 -16.84
CA PHE A 387 -5.43 -35.38 -15.41
C PHE A 387 -6.39 -36.29 -14.63
N PRO A 388 -7.53 -36.77 -15.21
CA PRO A 388 -8.34 -37.77 -14.53
C PRO A 388 -7.59 -39.06 -14.21
N ALA A 389 -6.74 -39.56 -15.11
CA ALA A 389 -5.93 -40.75 -14.90
C ALA A 389 -4.83 -40.51 -13.84
N LEU A 390 -4.16 -39.35 -13.88
CA LEU A 390 -3.20 -38.97 -12.85
C LEU A 390 -3.86 -38.79 -11.48
N ALA A 391 -5.04 -38.23 -11.43
CA ALA A 391 -5.82 -38.07 -10.18
C ALA A 391 -6.24 -39.40 -9.55
N ALA A 392 -6.41 -40.47 -10.33
CA ALA A 392 -6.74 -41.78 -9.82
C ALA A 392 -5.58 -42.44 -9.04
N THR A 393 -4.34 -42.08 -9.37
CA THR A 393 -3.12 -42.56 -8.72
C THR A 393 -2.56 -41.62 -7.64
N ALA A 394 -2.92 -40.33 -7.69
CA ALA A 394 -2.51 -39.31 -6.71
C ALA A 394 -3.29 -39.44 -5.42
N ARG A 395 -2.63 -39.16 -4.27
CA ARG A 395 -3.24 -39.26 -2.94
C ARG A 395 -3.63 -37.88 -2.39
N GLY A 396 -4.75 -37.84 -1.68
CA GLY A 396 -5.20 -36.65 -0.93
C GLY A 396 -5.45 -35.45 -1.84
N LYS A 397 -5.08 -34.25 -1.37
CA LYS A 397 -5.34 -32.96 -2.05
C LYS A 397 -4.85 -32.89 -3.50
N GLN A 398 -3.72 -33.52 -3.83
CA GLN A 398 -3.19 -33.48 -5.20
C GLN A 398 -4.16 -34.14 -6.19
N GLY A 399 -4.81 -35.25 -5.81
CA GLY A 399 -5.82 -35.87 -6.63
C GLY A 399 -7.07 -35.01 -6.82
N ASP A 400 -7.47 -34.26 -5.77
CA ASP A 400 -8.60 -33.33 -5.84
C ASP A 400 -8.29 -32.14 -6.74
N ASP A 401 -7.09 -31.55 -6.60
CA ASP A 401 -6.64 -30.43 -7.44
C ASP A 401 -6.55 -30.83 -8.92
N LEU A 402 -6.04 -32.03 -9.24
CA LEU A 402 -6.01 -32.55 -10.61
C LEU A 402 -7.43 -32.77 -11.18
N ARG A 403 -8.36 -33.31 -10.40
CA ARG A 403 -9.77 -33.46 -10.80
C ARG A 403 -10.42 -32.12 -11.08
N ALA A 404 -10.18 -31.13 -10.20
CA ALA A 404 -10.71 -29.78 -10.36
C ALA A 404 -10.16 -29.11 -11.62
N ALA A 405 -8.85 -29.24 -11.89
CA ALA A 405 -8.21 -28.72 -13.09
C ALA A 405 -8.75 -29.38 -14.37
N ALA A 406 -8.94 -30.71 -14.36
CA ALA A 406 -9.56 -31.43 -15.47
C ALA A 406 -10.99 -30.98 -15.74
N ALA A 407 -11.81 -30.82 -14.70
CA ALA A 407 -13.19 -30.35 -14.82
C ALA A 407 -13.25 -28.90 -15.37
N ALA A 408 -12.38 -28.02 -14.89
CA ALA A 408 -12.27 -26.66 -15.40
C ALA A 408 -11.89 -26.65 -16.89
N ALA A 409 -10.89 -27.46 -17.28
CA ALA A 409 -10.46 -27.61 -18.66
C ALA A 409 -11.59 -28.16 -19.55
N GLN A 410 -12.31 -29.19 -19.11
CA GLN A 410 -13.47 -29.75 -19.83
C GLN A 410 -14.56 -28.70 -20.03
N GLY A 411 -14.88 -27.89 -19.00
CA GLY A 411 -15.89 -26.82 -19.10
C GLY A 411 -15.54 -25.78 -20.18
N VAL A 412 -14.26 -25.37 -20.22
CA VAL A 412 -13.76 -24.42 -21.22
C VAL A 412 -13.81 -25.01 -22.62
N ILE A 413 -13.33 -26.24 -22.80
CA ILE A 413 -13.35 -26.94 -24.11
C ILE A 413 -14.76 -27.16 -24.61
N ALA A 414 -15.69 -27.62 -23.76
CA ALA A 414 -17.09 -27.78 -24.12
C ALA A 414 -17.77 -26.47 -24.56
N SER A 415 -17.34 -25.33 -23.99
CA SER A 415 -17.80 -24.00 -24.42
C SER A 415 -17.20 -23.61 -25.76
N TYR A 416 -15.90 -23.85 -25.94
CA TYR A 416 -15.20 -23.57 -27.18
C TYR A 416 -15.75 -24.42 -28.36
N ASP A 417 -15.98 -25.71 -28.18
CA ASP A 417 -16.51 -26.62 -29.20
C ASP A 417 -17.94 -26.25 -29.65
N ARG A 418 -18.71 -25.56 -28.77
CA ARG A 418 -20.05 -25.06 -29.12
C ARG A 418 -20.05 -23.71 -29.84
N GLY A 419 -19.15 -22.82 -29.48
CA GLY A 419 -19.18 -21.43 -29.91
C GLY A 419 -17.96 -20.93 -30.67
N GLY A 420 -16.91 -21.73 -30.79
CA GLY A 420 -15.65 -21.36 -31.47
C GLY A 420 -14.83 -20.26 -30.76
N VAL A 421 -15.24 -19.84 -29.54
CA VAL A 421 -14.60 -18.78 -28.79
C VAL A 421 -14.27 -19.28 -27.39
N LEU A 422 -13.04 -19.03 -26.95
CA LEU A 422 -12.62 -19.32 -25.57
C LEU A 422 -13.34 -18.36 -24.60
N PRO A 423 -13.97 -18.87 -23.53
CA PRO A 423 -14.68 -18.02 -22.57
C PRO A 423 -13.70 -17.19 -21.74
N GLU A 424 -13.91 -15.86 -21.71
CA GLU A 424 -13.11 -14.92 -20.92
C GLU A 424 -13.12 -15.32 -19.42
N GLY A 425 -11.99 -15.15 -18.75
CA GLY A 425 -11.82 -15.49 -17.33
C GLY A 425 -11.75 -16.99 -17.03
N ALA A 426 -12.68 -17.81 -17.53
CA ALA A 426 -12.69 -19.25 -17.30
C ALA A 426 -11.46 -19.94 -17.93
N THR A 427 -11.02 -19.48 -19.10
CA THR A 427 -9.85 -20.03 -19.81
C THR A 427 -8.56 -19.81 -19.03
N ALA A 428 -8.29 -18.58 -18.59
CA ALA A 428 -7.11 -18.27 -17.77
C ALA A 428 -7.13 -19.03 -16.44
N ASN A 429 -8.30 -19.15 -15.80
CA ASN A 429 -8.44 -19.91 -14.55
C ASN A 429 -8.19 -21.42 -14.75
N ALA A 430 -8.67 -21.98 -15.86
CA ALA A 430 -8.40 -23.38 -16.21
C ALA A 430 -6.91 -23.62 -16.47
N LEU A 431 -6.24 -22.74 -17.22
CA LEU A 431 -4.80 -22.83 -17.45
C LEU A 431 -3.99 -22.71 -16.16
N ARG A 432 -4.34 -21.77 -15.26
CA ARG A 432 -3.71 -21.64 -13.93
C ARG A 432 -3.93 -22.88 -13.06
N ALA A 433 -5.12 -23.49 -13.15
CA ALA A 433 -5.39 -24.76 -12.46
C ALA A 433 -4.52 -25.88 -13.03
N VAL A 434 -4.36 -25.97 -14.35
CA VAL A 434 -3.47 -26.97 -15.00
C VAL A 434 -2.01 -26.75 -14.58
N GLU A 435 -1.54 -25.51 -14.58
CA GLU A 435 -0.18 -25.17 -14.15
C GLU A 435 0.08 -25.55 -12.68
N SER A 436 -0.83 -25.16 -11.79
CA SER A 436 -0.64 -25.37 -10.35
C SER A 436 -0.81 -26.82 -9.90
N SER A 437 -1.69 -27.58 -10.54
CA SER A 437 -1.98 -28.97 -10.16
C SER A 437 -1.08 -30.00 -10.86
N GLY A 438 -0.58 -29.65 -12.04
CA GLY A 438 0.21 -30.57 -12.89
C GLY A 438 1.66 -30.77 -12.43
N GLY A 439 2.17 -30.01 -11.45
CA GLY A 439 3.54 -30.12 -10.96
C GLY A 439 4.58 -29.95 -12.07
N ASP A 440 5.47 -30.95 -12.21
CA ASP A 440 6.51 -30.97 -13.27
C ASP A 440 6.04 -31.63 -14.58
N SER A 441 4.74 -31.80 -14.77
CA SER A 441 4.21 -32.39 -16.00
C SER A 441 4.46 -31.51 -17.22
N PRO A 442 4.61 -32.13 -18.43
CA PRO A 442 4.73 -31.36 -19.67
C PRO A 442 3.54 -30.43 -19.93
N LEU A 443 2.33 -30.81 -19.49
CA LEU A 443 1.14 -29.97 -19.61
C LEU A 443 1.19 -28.73 -18.72
N ALA A 444 1.67 -28.85 -17.47
CA ALA A 444 1.89 -27.71 -16.58
C ALA A 444 2.93 -26.73 -17.16
N ALA A 445 4.04 -27.28 -17.71
CA ALA A 445 5.06 -26.47 -18.36
C ALA A 445 4.50 -25.71 -19.59
N ARG A 446 3.66 -26.39 -20.42
CA ARG A 446 3.01 -25.76 -21.58
C ARG A 446 1.96 -24.73 -21.13
N ALA A 447 1.17 -24.99 -20.08
CA ALA A 447 0.23 -24.03 -19.52
C ALA A 447 0.96 -22.75 -19.08
N ARG A 448 2.11 -22.90 -18.39
CA ARG A 448 2.98 -21.77 -17.98
C ARG A 448 3.53 -21.01 -19.19
N ALA A 449 3.96 -21.70 -20.23
CA ALA A 449 4.49 -21.10 -21.45
C ALA A 449 3.43 -20.27 -22.19
N VAL A 450 2.17 -20.68 -22.15
CA VAL A 450 1.03 -19.97 -22.73
C VAL A 450 0.60 -18.79 -21.86
N LEU A 451 0.49 -18.99 -20.54
CA LEU A 451 0.03 -17.96 -19.59
C LEU A 451 1.04 -16.85 -19.33
N GLY A 452 2.32 -17.19 -19.19
CA GLY A 452 3.33 -16.22 -18.75
C GLY A 452 3.37 -14.96 -19.64
N PRO A 453 3.55 -15.08 -20.96
CA PRO A 453 3.53 -13.92 -21.85
C PRO A 453 2.19 -13.17 -21.86
N ALA A 454 1.07 -13.88 -21.75
CA ALA A 454 -0.27 -13.29 -21.71
C ALA A 454 -0.49 -12.50 -20.41
N ASP A 455 -0.19 -13.10 -19.26
CA ASP A 455 -0.29 -12.45 -17.94
C ASP A 455 0.66 -11.24 -17.82
N ASN A 456 1.88 -11.34 -18.36
CA ASN A 456 2.81 -10.20 -18.43
C ASN A 456 2.22 -9.05 -19.24
N PHE A 457 1.71 -9.34 -20.45
CA PHE A 457 1.10 -8.32 -21.30
C PHE A 457 -0.11 -7.69 -20.62
N GLY A 458 -1.04 -8.49 -20.10
CA GLY A 458 -2.23 -8.02 -19.40
C GLY A 458 -1.87 -7.14 -18.19
N GLY A 459 -0.90 -7.57 -17.38
CA GLY A 459 -0.42 -6.80 -16.24
C GLY A 459 0.21 -5.47 -16.65
N ARG A 460 1.02 -5.43 -17.71
CA ARG A 460 1.59 -4.19 -18.26
C ARG A 460 0.51 -3.25 -18.77
N MET A 461 -0.54 -3.80 -19.40
CA MET A 461 -1.69 -2.99 -19.85
C MET A 461 -2.43 -2.37 -18.66
N SER A 462 -2.52 -3.04 -17.51
CA SER A 462 -3.13 -2.44 -16.32
C SER A 462 -2.39 -1.18 -15.85
N PHE A 463 -1.05 -1.14 -15.91
CA PHE A 463 -0.27 0.06 -15.62
C PHE A 463 -0.58 1.20 -16.59
N ARG A 464 -0.74 0.89 -17.88
CA ARG A 464 -1.09 1.88 -18.92
C ARG A 464 -2.46 2.50 -18.71
N TRP A 465 -3.44 1.71 -18.24
CA TRP A 465 -4.79 2.20 -17.95
C TRP A 465 -4.87 3.07 -16.67
N ILE A 466 -3.98 2.84 -15.70
CA ILE A 466 -3.92 3.66 -14.47
C ILE A 466 -3.12 4.95 -14.69
N ALA A 467 -2.13 4.97 -15.57
CA ALA A 467 -1.26 6.12 -15.81
C ALA A 467 -1.99 7.46 -16.10
N PRO A 468 -3.10 7.52 -16.87
CA PRO A 468 -3.82 8.77 -17.14
C PRO A 468 -4.36 9.47 -15.89
N PHE A 469 -4.66 8.73 -14.81
CA PHE A 469 -5.12 9.34 -13.57
C PHE A 469 -4.06 10.25 -12.94
N ALA A 470 -2.78 10.04 -13.24
CA ALA A 470 -1.71 10.94 -12.83
C ALA A 470 -1.85 12.34 -13.44
N ALA A 471 -2.39 12.46 -14.65
CA ALA A 471 -2.64 13.76 -15.30
C ALA A 471 -3.71 14.56 -14.56
N ILE A 472 -4.73 13.91 -14.01
CA ILE A 472 -5.79 14.58 -13.23
C ILE A 472 -5.18 15.28 -12.01
N VAL A 473 -4.40 14.55 -11.21
CA VAL A 473 -3.77 15.13 -10.01
C VAL A 473 -2.66 16.11 -10.37
N ALA A 474 -1.94 15.91 -11.48
CA ALA A 474 -0.96 16.88 -11.98
C ALA A 474 -1.61 18.23 -12.29
N VAL A 475 -2.75 18.25 -12.96
CA VAL A 475 -3.48 19.50 -13.26
C VAL A 475 -3.94 20.18 -11.97
N VAL A 476 -4.51 19.43 -11.01
CA VAL A 476 -4.94 20.00 -9.72
C VAL A 476 -3.74 20.60 -8.97
N PHE A 477 -2.63 19.85 -8.84
CA PHE A 477 -1.46 20.35 -8.11
C PHE A 477 -0.74 21.49 -8.84
N ALA A 478 -0.73 21.51 -10.17
CA ALA A 478 -0.24 22.67 -10.93
C ALA A 478 -1.07 23.92 -10.62
N ALA A 479 -2.39 23.82 -10.62
CA ALA A 479 -3.28 24.94 -10.30
C ALA A 479 -3.08 25.43 -8.86
N LEU A 480 -2.96 24.51 -7.88
CA LEU A 480 -2.67 24.85 -6.49
C LEU A 480 -1.29 25.50 -6.34
N PHE A 481 -0.27 24.99 -7.01
CA PHE A 481 1.08 25.54 -7.00
C PHE A 481 1.13 26.98 -7.55
N VAL A 482 0.47 27.23 -8.68
CA VAL A 482 0.37 28.59 -9.26
C VAL A 482 -0.37 29.53 -8.31
N SER A 483 -1.47 29.08 -7.70
CA SER A 483 -2.22 29.85 -6.69
C SER A 483 -1.35 30.20 -5.48
N ASP A 484 -0.55 29.26 -4.98
CA ASP A 484 0.36 29.47 -3.85
C ASP A 484 1.46 30.48 -4.17
N ARG A 485 2.01 30.42 -5.39
CA ARG A 485 3.01 31.41 -5.84
C ARG A 485 2.43 32.82 -5.93
N ARG A 486 1.23 32.98 -6.49
CA ARG A 486 0.55 34.27 -6.59
C ARG A 486 0.26 34.89 -5.23
N ARG A 487 -0.23 34.07 -4.26
CA ARG A 487 -0.49 34.54 -2.89
C ARG A 487 0.80 34.97 -2.17
N ALA A 488 1.90 34.29 -2.40
CA ALA A 488 3.19 34.67 -1.82
C ALA A 488 3.73 36.00 -2.40
N GLY A 489 3.64 36.19 -3.71
CA GLY A 489 4.02 37.46 -4.36
C GLY A 489 3.22 38.66 -3.81
N ALA A 490 1.89 38.51 -3.73
CA ALA A 490 1.01 39.53 -3.18
C ALA A 490 1.24 39.86 -1.69
N ARG A 491 1.82 38.94 -0.90
CA ARG A 491 2.22 39.21 0.49
C ARG A 491 3.50 40.00 0.57
N VAL A 492 4.47 39.75 -0.30
CA VAL A 492 5.74 40.51 -0.38
C VAL A 492 5.47 41.94 -0.79
N GLU A 493 4.58 42.18 -1.77
CA GLU A 493 4.21 43.53 -2.21
C GLU A 493 3.46 44.37 -1.17
N ARG A 494 2.82 43.72 -0.17
CA ARG A 494 2.07 44.40 0.91
C ARG A 494 2.89 44.66 2.18
N GLN A 495 4.13 44.17 2.27
CA GLN A 495 5.02 44.55 3.37
C GLN A 495 5.63 45.91 3.03
N PRO A 496 5.41 46.97 3.85
CA PRO A 496 6.06 48.24 3.65
C PRO A 496 7.58 48.06 3.71
N ALA A 497 8.29 48.74 2.80
CA ALA A 497 9.75 48.78 2.84
C ALA A 497 10.23 49.15 4.24
N PRO A 498 11.26 48.45 4.79
CA PRO A 498 11.81 48.85 6.08
C PRO A 498 12.18 50.33 6.01
N ALA A 499 11.63 51.13 6.94
CA ALA A 499 12.00 52.54 7.06
C ALA A 499 13.52 52.59 7.28
N ILE A 500 14.21 53.16 6.31
CA ILE A 500 15.64 53.43 6.42
C ILE A 500 15.76 54.50 7.49
N ALA A 501 16.22 54.12 8.67
CA ALA A 501 16.58 55.05 9.75
C ALA A 501 18.05 55.43 9.65
#